data_2f6f92ca8d4776854ca7ab24dcaaf53c
#
_entry.id   2f6f92ca8d4776854ca7ab24dcaaf53c
#
_cell.length_a   1.000
_cell.length_b   1.000
_cell.length_c   1.000
_cell.angle_alpha   90.00
_cell.angle_beta   90.00
_cell.angle_gamma   90.00
#
_symmetry.space_group_name_H-M   'P 1'
#
loop_
_entity.id
_entity.type
_entity.pdbx_description
1 polymer ?
#
loop_
_entity_poly.entity_id
_entity_poly.type
_entity_poly.pdbx_seq_one_letter_code
_entity_poly.pdbx_strand_id
1 'polypeptide(L)'
;MSEEIKQRTNNNTNTNVNKNVNKNSGRKSAKKKVQLDEAVRKGFKHTSGFMFSLLINIIIVFVVIRLFSYSFNFAYSVFGDVAKDYSGREYVVIEIPADSSTLQIGKALEDSGIIEDKYVFFAKVRIKKLGGSIKSGKYGLSSSMTYNEIINLICGIEEDEEE
;
A
#
# COMPACT_ATOMS: atom_id res chain seq x y z
N MET A 1 -9.63 52.73 80.96
CA MET A 1 -8.49 53.65 81.21
C MET A 1 -8.06 54.10 79.85
N SER A 2 -8.59 55.23 79.63
CA SER A 2 -7.94 56.53 79.35
C SER A 2 -7.47 56.65 77.94
N GLU A 3 -8.26 57.35 77.21
CA GLU A 3 -8.17 58.79 76.87
C GLU A 3 -7.09 59.05 75.80
N GLU A 4 -7.50 59.57 74.79
CA GLU A 4 -7.81 60.96 74.34
C GLU A 4 -6.64 61.46 73.52
N ILE A 5 -6.66 62.21 72.50
CA ILE A 5 -7.37 63.38 72.05
C ILE A 5 -6.75 63.81 70.72
N LYS A 6 -7.54 64.23 69.75
CA LYS A 6 -7.44 65.40 68.89
C LYS A 6 -6.05 65.78 68.26
N GLN A 7 -5.98 66.20 67.13
CA GLN A 7 -6.61 67.28 66.35
C GLN A 7 -5.91 67.41 64.96
N ARG A 8 -6.73 67.66 63.98
CA ARG A 8 -6.63 68.64 62.93
C ARG A 8 -5.25 69.06 62.47
N THR A 9 -5.02 68.95 61.13
CA THR A 9 -4.93 70.18 60.33
C THR A 9 -4.98 69.82 58.84
N ASN A 10 -5.84 70.48 58.15
CA ASN A 10 -5.93 70.75 56.75
C ASN A 10 -4.57 71.04 56.15
N ASN A 11 -4.27 70.44 54.95
CA ASN A 11 -3.73 71.21 53.86
C ASN A 11 -3.97 70.53 52.51
N ASN A 12 -4.76 71.19 51.79
CA ASN A 12 -5.05 71.18 50.40
C ASN A 12 -3.73 71.24 49.59
N THR A 13 -3.42 70.20 48.77
CA THR A 13 -2.53 70.39 47.65
C THR A 13 -3.04 69.53 46.49
N ASN A 14 -3.65 70.28 45.62
CA ASN A 14 -4.15 69.88 44.33
C ASN A 14 -2.93 69.38 43.50
N THR A 15 -2.88 68.06 43.20
CA THR A 15 -2.00 67.58 42.16
C THR A 15 -2.80 66.72 41.20
N ASN A 16 -3.17 67.42 40.18
CA ASN A 16 -3.87 66.92 39.01
C ASN A 16 -2.90 65.93 38.26
N VAL A 17 -2.92 64.64 38.63
CA VAL A 17 -2.20 63.61 37.88
C VAL A 17 -3.13 63.11 36.77
N ASN A 18 -2.92 63.64 35.63
CA ASN A 18 -3.48 63.25 34.34
C ASN A 18 -3.24 61.75 34.06
N LYS A 19 -4.15 60.87 34.49
CA LYS A 19 -4.20 59.47 34.08
C LYS A 19 -4.78 59.36 32.68
N ASN A 20 -4.01 59.83 31.70
CA ASN A 20 -4.24 59.47 30.31
C ASN A 20 -3.62 58.09 30.05
N VAL A 21 -4.28 57.05 30.61
CA VAL A 21 -3.93 55.69 30.28
C VAL A 21 -4.44 55.41 28.85
N ASN A 22 -3.48 55.43 27.95
CA ASN A 22 -3.65 55.14 26.53
C ASN A 22 -4.25 53.72 26.35
N LYS A 23 -5.60 53.60 26.37
CA LYS A 23 -6.36 52.38 26.09
C LYS A 23 -6.29 51.90 24.65
N ASN A 24 -5.52 52.58 23.80
CA ASN A 24 -5.46 52.31 22.36
C ASN A 24 -4.35 51.31 21.96
N SER A 25 -3.37 51.02 22.85
CA SER A 25 -2.29 50.08 22.51
C SER A 25 -2.73 48.61 22.52
N GLY A 26 -3.64 48.21 23.45
CA GLY A 26 -4.10 46.84 23.53
C GLY A 26 -5.02 46.39 22.39
N ARG A 27 -5.87 47.34 21.89
CA ARG A 27 -6.79 47.00 20.80
C ARG A 27 -6.11 46.80 19.43
N LYS A 28 -5.02 47.54 19.17
CA LYS A 28 -4.25 47.34 17.90
C LYS A 28 -3.46 46.04 17.91
N SER A 29 -2.91 45.64 19.05
CA SER A 29 -2.19 44.36 19.20
C SER A 29 -3.12 43.14 19.11
N ALA A 30 -4.29 43.23 19.73
CA ALA A 30 -5.29 42.13 19.67
C ALA A 30 -5.86 41.97 18.23
N LYS A 31 -6.16 43.09 17.52
CA LYS A 31 -6.60 43.02 16.13
C LYS A 31 -5.53 42.46 15.19
N LYS A 32 -4.25 42.77 15.44
CA LYS A 32 -3.14 42.27 14.63
C LYS A 32 -2.91 40.75 14.88
N LYS A 33 -3.04 40.27 16.11
CA LYS A 33 -2.98 38.83 16.42
C LYS A 33 -4.15 38.07 15.78
N VAL A 34 -5.38 38.55 15.90
CA VAL A 34 -6.56 37.92 15.30
C VAL A 34 -6.45 37.88 13.77
N GLN A 35 -5.92 38.92 13.12
CA GLN A 35 -5.70 38.88 11.68
C GLN A 35 -4.58 37.92 11.25
N LEU A 36 -3.53 37.76 12.07
CA LEU A 36 -2.47 36.78 11.79
C LEU A 36 -2.99 35.34 11.92
N ASP A 37 -3.79 35.08 12.95
CA ASP A 37 -4.38 33.76 13.16
C ASP A 37 -5.38 33.39 12.06
N GLU A 38 -6.10 34.36 11.51
CA GLU A 38 -7.04 34.15 10.41
C GLU A 38 -6.32 33.95 9.06
N ALA A 39 -5.24 34.67 8.82
CA ALA A 39 -4.40 34.49 7.64
C ALA A 39 -3.68 33.13 7.65
N VAL A 40 -3.17 32.73 8.80
CA VAL A 40 -2.54 31.41 9.00
C VAL A 40 -3.56 30.28 8.82
N ARG A 41 -4.77 30.44 9.37
CA ARG A 41 -5.85 29.45 9.20
C ARG A 41 -6.33 29.31 7.75
N LYS A 42 -6.41 30.43 7.00
CA LYS A 42 -6.75 30.39 5.58
C LYS A 42 -5.63 29.78 4.73
N GLY A 43 -4.37 30.08 5.03
CA GLY A 43 -3.22 29.45 4.39
C GLY A 43 -3.17 27.94 4.61
N PHE A 44 -3.47 27.48 5.82
CA PHE A 44 -3.44 26.06 6.16
C PHE A 44 -4.53 25.23 5.45
N LYS A 45 -5.70 25.80 5.18
CA LYS A 45 -6.81 25.11 4.47
C LYS A 45 -6.49 24.90 2.98
N HIS A 46 -5.80 25.81 2.33
CA HIS A 46 -5.40 25.65 0.93
C HIS A 46 -4.18 24.74 0.77
N THR A 47 -3.21 24.81 1.70
CA THR A 47 -2.02 23.97 1.69
C THR A 47 -2.36 22.50 2.00
N SER A 48 -3.32 22.25 2.89
CA SER A 48 -3.80 20.91 3.23
C SER A 48 -4.42 20.19 2.02
N GLY A 49 -5.24 20.88 1.21
CA GLY A 49 -5.83 20.31 0.00
C GLY A 49 -4.81 19.99 -1.08
N PHE A 50 -3.80 20.84 -1.25
CA PHE A 50 -2.72 20.62 -2.21
C PHE A 50 -1.84 19.43 -1.79
N MET A 51 -1.45 19.34 -0.52
CA MET A 51 -0.68 18.22 0.01
C MET A 51 -1.43 16.89 -0.09
N PHE A 52 -2.74 16.90 0.18
CA PHE A 52 -3.59 15.72 0.03
C PHE A 52 -3.71 15.28 -1.44
N SER A 53 -3.87 16.23 -2.37
CA SER A 53 -3.88 15.95 -3.81
C SER A 53 -2.54 15.37 -4.28
N LEU A 54 -1.43 15.89 -3.78
CA LEU A 54 -0.09 15.39 -4.11
C LEU A 54 0.13 13.98 -3.58
N LEU A 55 -0.31 13.68 -2.35
CA LEU A 55 -0.28 12.33 -1.78
C LEU A 55 -1.10 11.34 -2.61
N ILE A 56 -2.31 11.71 -3.03
CA ILE A 56 -3.15 10.86 -3.87
C ILE A 56 -2.45 10.59 -5.22
N ASN A 57 -1.85 11.60 -5.85
CA ASN A 57 -1.12 11.41 -7.10
C ASN A 57 0.07 10.45 -6.93
N ILE A 58 0.84 10.58 -5.83
CA ILE A 58 1.94 9.65 -5.52
C ILE A 58 1.41 8.22 -5.36
N ILE A 59 0.30 8.04 -4.65
CA ILE A 59 -0.33 6.72 -4.47
C ILE A 59 -0.78 6.15 -5.81
N ILE A 60 -1.41 6.96 -6.67
CA ILE A 60 -1.84 6.52 -8.01
C ILE A 60 -0.65 6.08 -8.84
N VAL A 61 0.42 6.89 -8.90
CA VAL A 61 1.66 6.54 -9.62
C VAL A 61 2.26 5.25 -9.08
N PHE A 62 2.33 5.11 -7.75
CA PHE A 62 2.82 3.89 -7.11
C PHE A 62 1.99 2.65 -7.48
N VAL A 63 0.65 2.77 -7.46
CA VAL A 63 -0.27 1.68 -7.86
C VAL A 63 -0.07 1.33 -9.34
N VAL A 64 0.05 2.33 -10.23
CA VAL A 64 0.30 2.10 -11.65
C VAL A 64 1.62 1.35 -11.89
N ILE A 65 2.70 1.76 -11.22
CA ILE A 65 3.99 1.07 -11.30
C ILE A 65 3.86 -0.37 -10.79
N ARG A 66 3.16 -0.60 -9.69
CA ARG A 66 2.93 -1.95 -9.15
C ARG A 66 2.13 -2.83 -10.11
N LEU A 67 1.06 -2.31 -10.68
CA LEU A 67 0.24 -3.02 -11.67
C LEU A 67 1.05 -3.34 -12.92
N PHE A 68 1.84 -2.40 -13.41
CA PHE A 68 2.70 -2.62 -14.58
C PHE A 68 3.75 -3.70 -14.31
N SER A 69 4.44 -3.63 -13.18
CA SER A 69 5.43 -4.65 -12.80
C SER A 69 4.81 -6.04 -12.64
N TYR A 70 3.64 -6.13 -12.02
CA TYR A 70 2.91 -7.39 -11.91
C TYR A 70 2.51 -7.95 -13.27
N SER A 71 1.95 -7.11 -14.15
CA SER A 71 1.52 -7.50 -15.49
C SER A 71 2.71 -7.97 -16.35
N PHE A 72 3.84 -7.30 -16.22
CA PHE A 72 5.07 -7.67 -16.94
C PHE A 72 5.60 -9.03 -16.47
N ASN A 73 5.72 -9.24 -15.16
CA ASN A 73 6.17 -10.51 -14.60
C ASN A 73 5.21 -11.66 -14.95
N PHE A 74 3.91 -11.41 -14.88
CA PHE A 74 2.91 -12.39 -15.30
C PHE A 74 3.07 -12.78 -16.76
N ALA A 75 3.18 -11.81 -17.67
CA ALA A 75 3.38 -12.08 -19.08
C ALA A 75 4.69 -12.84 -19.33
N TYR A 76 5.79 -12.43 -18.66
CA TYR A 76 7.05 -13.12 -18.74
C TYR A 76 6.94 -14.59 -18.30
N SER A 77 6.25 -14.86 -17.19
CA SER A 77 6.05 -16.22 -16.69
C SER A 77 5.12 -17.06 -17.58
N VAL A 78 4.13 -16.44 -18.23
CA VAL A 78 3.22 -17.14 -19.16
C VAL A 78 3.93 -17.51 -20.47
N PHE A 79 4.69 -16.60 -21.04
CA PHE A 79 5.35 -16.82 -22.34
C PHE A 79 6.77 -17.40 -22.21
N GLY A 80 7.43 -17.18 -21.08
CA GLY A 80 8.73 -17.79 -20.77
C GLY A 80 8.58 -19.21 -20.23
N ASP A 81 9.66 -19.94 -20.26
CA ASP A 81 9.77 -21.27 -19.63
C ASP A 81 10.53 -21.16 -18.32
N VAL A 82 9.81 -20.91 -17.23
CA VAL A 82 10.35 -20.57 -15.92
C VAL A 82 9.98 -21.65 -14.91
N ALA A 83 10.96 -22.14 -14.17
CA ALA A 83 10.77 -22.94 -12.97
C ALA A 83 10.63 -22.04 -11.74
N LYS A 84 9.98 -22.52 -10.70
CA LYS A 84 9.88 -21.78 -9.43
C LYS A 84 11.23 -21.69 -8.72
N ASP A 85 11.94 -22.80 -8.68
CA ASP A 85 13.25 -22.89 -8.02
C ASP A 85 14.14 -23.89 -8.76
N TYR A 86 15.11 -23.40 -9.48
CA TYR A 86 16.07 -24.25 -10.22
C TYR A 86 16.97 -25.10 -9.32
N SER A 87 16.99 -24.84 -8.02
CA SER A 87 17.74 -25.61 -7.02
C SER A 87 16.91 -26.72 -6.37
N GLY A 88 15.60 -26.72 -6.57
CA GLY A 88 14.67 -27.68 -5.98
C GLY A 88 14.91 -29.08 -6.53
N ARG A 89 15.36 -30.01 -5.68
CA ARG A 89 15.60 -31.41 -6.04
C ARG A 89 14.61 -32.38 -5.44
N GLU A 90 13.71 -31.90 -4.63
CA GLU A 90 12.73 -32.74 -3.95
C GLU A 90 11.51 -32.96 -4.85
N TYR A 91 11.14 -34.23 -5.04
CA TYR A 91 9.95 -34.60 -5.78
C TYR A 91 8.80 -34.78 -4.81
N VAL A 92 7.71 -34.08 -5.05
CA VAL A 92 6.45 -34.20 -4.32
C VAL A 92 5.46 -34.96 -5.19
N VAL A 93 4.82 -35.97 -4.62
CA VAL A 93 3.77 -36.73 -5.32
C VAL A 93 2.46 -35.98 -5.22
N ILE A 94 1.97 -35.52 -6.37
CA ILE A 94 0.69 -34.83 -6.50
C ILE A 94 -0.33 -35.78 -7.14
N GLU A 95 -1.51 -35.91 -6.55
CA GLU A 95 -2.63 -36.66 -7.13
C GLU A 95 -3.59 -35.70 -7.84
N ILE A 96 -3.81 -35.97 -9.13
CA ILE A 96 -4.76 -35.21 -9.97
C ILE A 96 -6.03 -36.06 -10.13
N PRO A 97 -7.15 -35.68 -9.50
CA PRO A 97 -8.43 -36.35 -9.67
C PRO A 97 -9.01 -36.19 -11.08
N ALA A 98 -9.80 -37.19 -11.51
CA ALA A 98 -10.34 -37.20 -12.88
C ALA A 98 -11.23 -36.00 -13.23
N ASP A 99 -11.96 -35.45 -12.28
CA ASP A 99 -12.91 -34.35 -12.48
C ASP A 99 -12.37 -32.98 -12.11
N SER A 100 -11.05 -32.84 -11.98
CA SER A 100 -10.43 -31.60 -11.56
C SER A 100 -10.37 -30.58 -12.70
N SER A 101 -10.82 -29.36 -12.44
CA SER A 101 -10.62 -28.27 -13.38
C SER A 101 -9.14 -27.84 -13.41
N THR A 102 -8.70 -27.28 -14.53
CA THR A 102 -7.32 -26.77 -14.69
C THR A 102 -6.92 -25.79 -13.56
N LEU A 103 -7.87 -24.96 -13.10
CA LEU A 103 -7.58 -24.01 -12.01
C LEU A 103 -7.41 -24.72 -10.66
N GLN A 104 -8.17 -25.78 -10.40
CA GLN A 104 -8.02 -26.59 -9.18
C GLN A 104 -6.68 -27.33 -9.18
N ILE A 105 -6.27 -27.87 -10.32
CA ILE A 105 -4.94 -28.48 -10.50
C ILE A 105 -3.84 -27.46 -10.24
N GLY A 106 -3.93 -26.27 -10.88
CA GLY A 106 -2.99 -25.17 -10.65
C GLY A 106 -2.91 -24.77 -9.18
N LYS A 107 -4.07 -24.72 -8.49
CA LYS A 107 -4.10 -24.45 -7.05
C LYS A 107 -3.40 -25.54 -6.22
N ALA A 108 -3.62 -26.79 -6.51
CA ALA A 108 -2.95 -27.89 -5.81
C ALA A 108 -1.43 -27.87 -6.00
N LEU A 109 -0.97 -27.53 -7.21
CA LEU A 109 0.46 -27.35 -7.52
C LEU A 109 1.07 -26.15 -6.77
N GLU A 110 0.35 -25.02 -6.70
CA GLU A 110 0.74 -23.81 -5.96
C GLU A 110 0.81 -24.09 -4.45
N ASP A 111 -0.25 -24.72 -3.88
CA ASP A 111 -0.35 -25.06 -2.45
C ASP A 111 0.75 -26.07 -2.04
N SER A 112 1.17 -26.93 -2.95
CA SER A 112 2.26 -27.90 -2.74
C SER A 112 3.65 -27.31 -2.98
N GLY A 113 3.73 -26.05 -3.38
CA GLY A 113 5.00 -25.35 -3.59
C GLY A 113 5.73 -25.73 -4.88
N ILE A 114 5.10 -26.44 -5.80
CA ILE A 114 5.68 -26.83 -7.09
C ILE A 114 5.76 -25.65 -8.06
N ILE A 115 4.69 -24.86 -8.13
CA ILE A 115 4.65 -23.65 -8.98
C ILE A 115 4.48 -22.39 -8.13
N GLU A 116 4.78 -21.22 -8.70
CA GLU A 116 4.65 -19.94 -8.02
C GLU A 116 3.23 -19.38 -8.11
N ASP A 117 2.57 -19.52 -9.27
CA ASP A 117 1.27 -18.91 -9.54
C ASP A 117 0.37 -19.83 -10.38
N LYS A 118 -0.78 -20.18 -9.80
CA LYS A 118 -1.82 -21.01 -10.46
C LYS A 118 -2.42 -20.35 -11.71
N TYR A 119 -2.45 -19.01 -11.76
CA TYR A 119 -3.00 -18.29 -12.92
C TYR A 119 -2.06 -18.36 -14.12
N VAL A 120 -0.75 -18.37 -13.88
CA VAL A 120 0.24 -18.63 -14.92
C VAL A 120 0.06 -20.04 -15.49
N PHE A 121 -0.07 -21.05 -14.64
CA PHE A 121 -0.37 -22.42 -15.05
C PHE A 121 -1.65 -22.50 -15.89
N PHE A 122 -2.74 -21.93 -15.37
CA PHE A 122 -4.02 -21.88 -16.08
C PHE A 122 -3.90 -21.21 -17.45
N ALA A 123 -3.24 -20.07 -17.52
CA ALA A 123 -3.05 -19.32 -18.78
C ALA A 123 -2.23 -20.15 -19.80
N LYS A 124 -1.14 -20.79 -19.37
CA LYS A 124 -0.32 -21.66 -20.26
C LYS A 124 -1.14 -22.83 -20.82
N VAL A 125 -1.83 -23.57 -19.98
CA VAL A 125 -2.71 -24.67 -20.39
C VAL A 125 -3.77 -24.19 -21.38
N ARG A 126 -4.34 -23.01 -21.14
CA ARG A 126 -5.37 -22.43 -22.02
C ARG A 126 -4.82 -22.00 -23.38
N ILE A 127 -3.65 -21.35 -23.39
CA ILE A 127 -2.98 -20.92 -24.64
C ILE A 127 -2.59 -22.14 -25.47
N LYS A 128 -2.04 -23.17 -24.83
CA LYS A 128 -1.68 -24.44 -25.49
C LYS A 128 -2.91 -25.30 -25.85
N LYS A 129 -4.11 -24.94 -25.43
CA LYS A 129 -5.38 -25.66 -25.61
C LYS A 129 -5.35 -27.09 -25.02
N LEU A 130 -4.57 -27.33 -23.99
CA LEU A 130 -4.34 -28.63 -23.37
C LEU A 130 -5.28 -28.94 -22.20
N GLY A 131 -6.25 -28.07 -21.89
CA GLY A 131 -7.16 -28.26 -20.75
C GLY A 131 -7.95 -29.56 -20.73
N GLY A 132 -8.26 -30.14 -21.91
CA GLY A 132 -8.90 -31.43 -22.05
C GLY A 132 -7.94 -32.63 -22.18
N SER A 133 -6.63 -32.39 -22.22
CA SER A 133 -5.61 -33.43 -22.39
C SER A 133 -4.95 -33.84 -21.07
N ILE A 134 -5.28 -33.14 -19.97
CA ILE A 134 -4.74 -33.46 -18.64
C ILE A 134 -5.25 -34.82 -18.20
N LYS A 135 -4.34 -35.71 -17.86
CA LYS A 135 -4.66 -37.06 -17.39
C LYS A 135 -4.74 -37.09 -15.86
N SER A 136 -5.73 -37.78 -15.32
CA SER A 136 -5.80 -38.08 -13.89
C SER A 136 -4.71 -39.10 -13.50
N GLY A 137 -4.17 -38.95 -12.30
CA GLY A 137 -3.12 -39.85 -11.82
C GLY A 137 -2.26 -39.24 -10.73
N LYS A 138 -1.22 -39.98 -10.38
CA LYS A 138 -0.20 -39.54 -9.40
C LYS A 138 1.08 -39.18 -10.17
N TYR A 139 1.56 -37.98 -9.94
CA TYR A 139 2.73 -37.44 -10.63
C TYR A 139 3.79 -37.02 -9.62
N GLY A 140 5.02 -37.43 -9.82
CA GLY A 140 6.18 -36.94 -9.09
C GLY A 140 6.65 -35.64 -9.73
N LEU A 141 6.42 -34.51 -9.06
CA LEU A 141 6.75 -33.17 -9.57
C LEU A 141 7.76 -32.49 -8.65
N SER A 142 8.58 -31.63 -9.21
CA SER A 142 9.57 -30.82 -8.46
C SER A 142 9.43 -29.35 -8.78
N SER A 143 9.77 -28.49 -7.80
CA SER A 143 9.84 -27.04 -8.00
C SER A 143 10.92 -26.59 -8.98
N SER A 144 11.84 -27.49 -9.35
CA SER A 144 12.84 -27.26 -10.41
C SER A 144 12.30 -27.48 -11.82
N MET A 145 11.13 -28.12 -11.95
CA MET A 145 10.48 -28.28 -13.24
C MET A 145 9.84 -26.95 -13.69
N THR A 146 9.97 -26.69 -14.96
CA THR A 146 9.28 -25.54 -15.60
C THR A 146 7.80 -25.82 -15.72
N TYR A 147 7.00 -24.78 -15.91
CA TYR A 147 5.57 -24.95 -16.18
C TYR A 147 5.29 -25.81 -17.40
N ASN A 148 6.13 -25.72 -18.44
CA ASN A 148 5.97 -26.52 -19.65
C ASN A 148 6.24 -28.00 -19.39
N GLU A 149 7.33 -28.34 -18.71
CA GLU A 149 7.63 -29.72 -18.31
C GLU A 149 6.52 -30.34 -17.47
N ILE A 150 5.99 -29.59 -16.49
CA ILE A 150 4.86 -30.06 -15.68
C ILE A 150 3.63 -30.32 -16.55
N ILE A 151 3.27 -29.38 -17.45
CA ILE A 151 2.12 -29.51 -18.35
C ILE A 151 2.29 -30.69 -19.27
N ASN A 152 3.47 -30.86 -19.89
CA ASN A 152 3.76 -31.96 -20.80
C ASN A 152 3.65 -33.30 -20.07
N LEU A 153 4.22 -33.40 -18.87
CA LEU A 153 4.16 -34.61 -18.06
C LEU A 153 2.73 -35.03 -17.71
N ILE A 154 1.91 -34.10 -17.22
CA ILE A 154 0.52 -34.39 -16.83
C ILE A 154 -0.42 -34.61 -18.01
N CYS A 155 -0.08 -34.11 -19.20
CA CYS A 155 -0.79 -34.36 -20.46
C CYS A 155 -0.28 -35.62 -21.16
N GLY A 156 0.87 -36.18 -20.73
CA GLY A 156 1.55 -37.31 -21.39
C GLY A 156 2.03 -36.97 -22.78
N ILE A 157 2.59 -35.76 -22.93
CA ILE A 157 3.25 -35.28 -24.15
C ILE A 157 4.75 -35.56 -23.94
N GLU A 158 5.31 -36.38 -24.78
CA GLU A 158 6.76 -36.56 -24.82
C GLU A 158 7.36 -35.34 -25.52
N GLU A 159 8.37 -34.72 -24.93
CA GLU A 159 9.16 -33.69 -25.62
C GLU A 159 10.02 -34.45 -26.62
N ASP A 160 9.71 -34.33 -27.93
CA ASP A 160 10.66 -34.71 -28.95
C ASP A 160 11.90 -33.84 -28.76
N GLU A 161 12.99 -34.44 -28.29
CA GLU A 161 14.30 -33.78 -28.24
C GLU A 161 14.65 -33.37 -29.67
N GLU A 162 14.44 -32.09 -29.99
CA GLU A 162 14.93 -31.54 -31.25
C GLU A 162 16.46 -31.56 -31.16
N GLU A 163 17.05 -32.50 -31.90
CA GLU A 163 18.49 -32.54 -32.17
C GLU A 163 18.98 -31.25 -32.88
#